data_9b5a2b0eb2194acb49d0e1fa1559919b
#
_entry.id   9b5a2b0eb2194acb49d0e1fa1559919b
#
_cell.length_a   1.000
_cell.length_b   1.000
_cell.length_c   1.000
_cell.angle_alpha   90.00
_cell.angle_beta   90.00
_cell.angle_gamma   90.00
#
_symmetry.space_group_name_H-M   'P 1'
#
loop_
_entity.id
_entity.type
_entity.pdbx_description
1 polymer ?
#
loop_
_entity_poly.entity_id
_entity_poly.type
_entity_poly.pdbx_seq_one_letter_code
_entity_poly.pdbx_strand_id
1 'polypeptide(L)'
;MRNGEALNEVKRVNAELTFLLIASLVLCQQVMAQHTDLVYYQGHFFVSQPIPETVKARMEGKSRPENAVVRYEDLRYLTLPYYDFNGDIQRGEMVCHKDIASDLLHIFCGLFKAKYPICSIRLVDDFNADDEASMEANNTSCYNHRFVPGTRKLSKHAWGRAIDINPLQNPWIHGQQVHPSTAGAYVDRSKDFAHKIDKNDLCYRLFKEKGFFWGGVWIQKDYQHFFK
;
A
#
# COMPACT_ATOMS: atom_id res chain seq x y z
N MET A 1 -43.02 47.78 9.22
CA MET A 1 -42.64 47.27 7.88
C MET A 1 -41.16 46.87 7.79
N ARG A 2 -40.18 47.58 8.35
CA ARG A 2 -38.74 47.27 8.27
C ARG A 2 -38.29 45.92 8.87
N ASN A 3 -38.94 45.40 9.92
CA ASN A 3 -38.54 44.13 10.56
C ASN A 3 -38.85 42.85 9.73
N GLY A 4 -39.85 42.92 8.86
CA GLY A 4 -40.20 41.75 7.98
C GLY A 4 -39.24 41.56 6.81
N GLU A 5 -38.71 42.66 6.26
CA GLU A 5 -37.75 42.65 5.16
C GLU A 5 -36.40 42.09 5.62
N ALA A 6 -35.90 42.54 6.78
CA ALA A 6 -34.64 42.01 7.35
C ALA A 6 -34.71 40.52 7.69
N LEU A 7 -35.86 40.04 8.17
CA LEU A 7 -36.05 38.62 8.47
C LEU A 7 -36.07 37.75 7.19
N ASN A 8 -36.66 38.25 6.10
CA ASN A 8 -36.70 37.57 4.81
C ASN A 8 -35.32 37.56 4.14
N GLU A 9 -34.53 38.60 4.30
CA GLU A 9 -33.15 38.65 3.78
C GLU A 9 -32.23 37.68 4.51
N VAL A 10 -32.31 37.56 5.85
CA VAL A 10 -31.58 36.57 6.65
C VAL A 10 -31.97 35.12 6.22
N LYS A 11 -33.27 34.86 6.02
CA LYS A 11 -33.71 33.53 5.54
C LYS A 11 -33.19 33.22 4.16
N ARG A 12 -33.10 34.16 3.24
CA ARG A 12 -32.58 34.02 1.90
C ARG A 12 -31.08 33.71 1.91
N VAL A 13 -30.30 34.48 2.70
CA VAL A 13 -28.84 34.26 2.86
C VAL A 13 -28.56 32.91 3.47
N ASN A 14 -29.32 32.48 4.49
CA ASN A 14 -29.16 31.15 5.07
C ASN A 14 -29.52 30.03 4.09
N ALA A 15 -30.52 30.19 3.25
CA ALA A 15 -30.87 29.20 2.23
C ALA A 15 -29.80 29.11 1.12
N GLU A 16 -29.23 30.24 0.69
CA GLU A 16 -28.13 30.27 -0.29
C GLU A 16 -26.85 29.64 0.28
N LEU A 17 -26.49 29.91 1.54
CA LEU A 17 -25.37 29.29 2.23
C LEU A 17 -25.56 27.76 2.38
N THR A 18 -26.77 27.32 2.73
CA THR A 18 -27.09 25.90 2.83
C THR A 18 -26.99 25.21 1.48
N PHE A 19 -27.50 25.84 0.41
CA PHE A 19 -27.40 25.30 -0.95
C PHE A 19 -25.94 25.19 -1.41
N LEU A 20 -25.11 26.21 -1.16
CA LEU A 20 -23.68 26.19 -1.50
C LEU A 20 -22.92 25.10 -0.72
N LEU A 21 -23.25 24.88 0.55
CA LEU A 21 -22.68 23.80 1.36
C LEU A 21 -23.07 22.43 0.82
N ILE A 22 -24.33 22.22 0.47
CA ILE A 22 -24.80 20.95 -0.11
C ILE A 22 -24.15 20.72 -1.49
N ALA A 23 -24.09 21.75 -2.33
CA ALA A 23 -23.47 21.66 -3.65
C ALA A 23 -21.96 21.32 -3.54
N SER A 24 -21.25 21.93 -2.59
CA SER A 24 -19.84 21.64 -2.33
C SER A 24 -19.62 20.21 -1.80
N LEU A 25 -20.50 19.71 -0.94
CA LEU A 25 -20.47 18.33 -0.44
C LEU A 25 -20.71 17.32 -1.58
N VAL A 26 -21.72 17.59 -2.42
CA VAL A 26 -22.03 16.73 -3.59
C VAL A 26 -20.86 16.71 -4.58
N LEU A 27 -20.28 17.88 -4.87
CA LEU A 27 -19.11 17.99 -5.74
C LEU A 27 -17.90 17.24 -5.15
N CYS A 28 -17.65 17.37 -3.86
CA CYS A 28 -16.60 16.66 -3.16
C CYS A 28 -16.81 15.13 -3.22
N GLN A 29 -18.04 14.65 -3.01
CA GLN A 29 -18.39 13.23 -3.15
C GLN A 29 -18.20 12.72 -4.58
N GLN A 30 -18.57 13.51 -5.60
CA GLN A 30 -18.37 13.15 -7.01
C GLN A 30 -16.88 13.09 -7.37
N VAL A 31 -16.07 14.04 -6.92
CA VAL A 31 -14.61 14.04 -7.14
C VAL A 31 -13.94 12.85 -6.45
N MET A 32 -14.36 12.50 -5.24
CA MET A 32 -13.86 11.32 -4.52
C MET A 32 -14.28 10.02 -5.22
N ALA A 33 -15.50 9.92 -5.73
CA ALA A 33 -15.99 8.76 -6.46
C ALA A 33 -15.24 8.52 -7.78
N GLN A 34 -14.81 9.59 -8.47
CA GLN A 34 -14.06 9.50 -9.74
C GLN A 34 -12.63 8.96 -9.58
N HIS A 35 -12.08 8.91 -8.35
CA HIS A 35 -10.70 8.48 -8.07
C HIS A 35 -10.62 7.23 -7.19
N THR A 36 -11.74 6.55 -6.98
CA THR A 36 -11.79 5.32 -6.20
C THR A 36 -11.97 4.11 -7.11
N ASP A 37 -10.95 3.23 -7.15
CA ASP A 37 -11.05 1.94 -7.83
C ASP A 37 -11.48 0.87 -6.83
N LEU A 38 -12.29 -0.07 -7.30
CA LEU A 38 -12.89 -1.10 -6.47
C LEU A 38 -12.86 -2.46 -7.18
N VAL A 39 -12.38 -3.48 -6.49
CA VAL A 39 -12.55 -4.88 -6.87
C VAL A 39 -13.34 -5.60 -5.77
N TYR A 40 -14.39 -6.32 -6.16
CA TYR A 40 -15.27 -7.05 -5.23
C TYR A 40 -15.12 -8.55 -5.40
N TYR A 41 -15.06 -9.27 -4.29
CA TYR A 41 -15.13 -10.73 -4.27
C TYR A 41 -15.74 -11.26 -2.98
N GLN A 42 -16.85 -12.02 -3.08
CA GLN A 42 -17.51 -12.75 -1.97
C GLN A 42 -17.69 -11.93 -0.67
N GLY A 43 -18.24 -10.72 -0.77
CA GLY A 43 -18.46 -9.84 0.38
C GLY A 43 -17.26 -8.97 0.77
N HIS A 44 -16.12 -9.14 0.12
CA HIS A 44 -14.90 -8.39 0.41
C HIS A 44 -14.59 -7.36 -0.66
N PHE A 45 -14.21 -6.16 -0.23
CA PHE A 45 -13.87 -5.03 -1.10
C PHE A 45 -12.38 -4.72 -1.03
N PHE A 46 -11.70 -4.75 -2.18
CA PHE A 46 -10.35 -4.27 -2.40
C PHE A 46 -10.49 -2.86 -2.95
N VAL A 47 -10.01 -1.87 -2.21
CA VAL A 47 -10.29 -0.45 -2.51
C VAL A 47 -8.98 0.30 -2.71
N SER A 48 -8.95 1.14 -3.74
CA SER A 48 -7.91 2.15 -3.96
C SER A 48 -8.55 3.52 -3.96
N GLN A 49 -8.04 4.43 -3.15
CA GLN A 49 -8.59 5.79 -3.02
C GLN A 49 -7.45 6.81 -2.81
N PRO A 50 -7.72 8.11 -2.98
CA PRO A 50 -6.79 9.15 -2.56
C PRO A 50 -6.39 8.98 -1.10
N ILE A 51 -5.17 9.43 -0.74
CA ILE A 51 -4.68 9.28 0.64
C ILE A 51 -5.55 10.09 1.60
N PRO A 52 -6.24 9.46 2.57
CA PRO A 52 -7.02 10.18 3.60
C PRO A 52 -6.13 11.06 4.47
N GLU A 53 -6.64 12.16 4.98
CA GLU A 53 -5.88 13.08 5.85
C GLU A 53 -5.32 12.40 7.11
N THR A 54 -6.07 11.45 7.68
CA THR A 54 -5.61 10.63 8.82
C THR A 54 -4.40 9.76 8.47
N VAL A 55 -4.30 9.29 7.23
CA VAL A 55 -3.16 8.53 6.74
C VAL A 55 -1.99 9.46 6.42
N LYS A 56 -2.24 10.63 5.81
CA LYS A 56 -1.20 11.63 5.58
C LYS A 56 -0.50 12.01 6.89
N ALA A 57 -1.29 12.27 7.96
CA ALA A 57 -0.75 12.59 9.27
C ALA A 57 0.13 11.47 9.88
N ARG A 58 -0.11 10.20 9.54
CA ARG A 58 0.75 9.06 9.95
C ARG A 58 2.06 9.04 9.16
N MET A 59 2.04 9.45 7.89
CA MET A 59 3.16 9.39 6.94
C MET A 59 4.13 10.56 7.06
N GLU A 60 3.64 11.74 7.44
CA GLU A 60 4.45 12.97 7.50
C GLU A 60 5.60 12.83 8.48
N GLY A 61 6.82 13.19 8.02
CA GLY A 61 8.05 13.08 8.79
C GLY A 61 8.56 11.65 9.01
N LYS A 62 7.83 10.64 8.52
CA LYS A 62 8.20 9.22 8.60
C LYS A 62 8.45 8.65 7.19
N SER A 63 7.52 7.82 6.68
CA SER A 63 7.65 7.25 5.32
C SER A 63 7.65 8.33 4.23
N ARG A 64 7.10 9.50 4.52
CA ARG A 64 7.07 10.65 3.62
C ARG A 64 7.70 11.89 4.27
N PRO A 65 9.02 12.09 4.16
CA PRO A 65 9.70 13.31 4.60
C PRO A 65 9.31 14.50 3.69
N GLU A 66 9.63 15.71 4.12
CA GLU A 66 9.30 16.95 3.39
C GLU A 66 9.83 16.95 1.96
N ASN A 67 11.00 16.39 1.73
CA ASN A 67 11.66 16.27 0.43
C ASN A 67 11.27 15.01 -0.35
N ALA A 68 10.14 14.37 -0.04
CA ALA A 68 9.66 13.19 -0.74
C ALA A 68 9.46 13.47 -2.25
N VAL A 69 9.96 12.55 -3.09
CA VAL A 69 9.97 12.72 -4.55
C VAL A 69 8.60 12.51 -5.20
N VAL A 70 7.65 11.89 -4.50
CA VAL A 70 6.30 11.62 -5.00
C VAL A 70 5.29 12.50 -4.25
N ARG A 71 4.38 13.14 -5.00
CA ARG A 71 3.31 13.96 -4.43
C ARG A 71 2.17 13.06 -3.93
N TYR A 72 1.36 13.57 -2.99
CA TYR A 72 0.19 12.82 -2.50
C TYR A 72 -0.81 12.48 -3.61
N GLU A 73 -0.98 13.36 -4.62
CA GLU A 73 -1.88 13.15 -5.76
C GLU A 73 -1.48 11.96 -6.63
N ASP A 74 -0.20 11.57 -6.59
CA ASP A 74 0.34 10.44 -7.33
C ASP A 74 0.34 9.15 -6.49
N LEU A 75 -0.03 9.23 -5.21
CA LEU A 75 -0.18 8.08 -4.32
C LEU A 75 -1.64 7.67 -4.15
N ARG A 76 -1.84 6.40 -3.82
CA ARG A 76 -3.15 5.81 -3.46
C ARG A 76 -3.02 5.03 -2.16
N TYR A 77 -4.06 5.15 -1.36
CA TYR A 77 -4.25 4.31 -0.18
C TYR A 77 -5.11 3.12 -0.55
N LEU A 78 -4.59 1.93 -0.32
CA LEU A 78 -5.26 0.67 -0.57
C LEU A 78 -5.77 0.06 0.73
N THR A 79 -6.98 -0.48 0.68
CA THR A 79 -7.50 -1.41 1.68
C THR A 79 -7.61 -2.79 1.05
N LEU A 80 -6.93 -3.77 1.64
CA LEU A 80 -6.70 -5.09 1.05
C LEU A 80 -7.10 -6.19 2.04
N PRO A 81 -8.25 -6.86 1.86
CA PRO A 81 -8.52 -8.12 2.56
C PRO A 81 -7.45 -9.16 2.24
N TYR A 82 -7.01 -9.93 3.24
CA TYR A 82 -6.04 -11.01 3.06
C TYR A 82 -6.27 -12.12 4.10
N TYR A 83 -5.76 -13.31 3.82
CA TYR A 83 -5.66 -14.40 4.79
C TYR A 83 -4.30 -14.32 5.49
N ASP A 84 -4.31 -14.30 6.82
CA ASP A 84 -3.07 -14.37 7.58
C ASP A 84 -2.51 -15.81 7.67
N PHE A 85 -1.40 -16.00 8.37
CA PHE A 85 -0.77 -17.32 8.51
C PHE A 85 -1.59 -18.31 9.35
N ASN A 86 -2.60 -17.84 10.09
CA ASN A 86 -3.55 -18.69 10.83
C ASN A 86 -4.75 -19.10 9.95
N GLY A 87 -4.88 -18.50 8.77
CA GLY A 87 -6.03 -18.68 7.88
C GLY A 87 -7.20 -17.75 8.21
N ASP A 88 -6.99 -16.75 9.06
CA ASP A 88 -8.00 -15.76 9.41
C ASP A 88 -8.01 -14.61 8.40
N ILE A 89 -9.21 -14.08 8.13
CA ILE A 89 -9.35 -12.93 7.24
C ILE A 89 -9.03 -11.65 8.01
N GLN A 90 -8.05 -10.93 7.51
CA GLN A 90 -7.60 -9.65 8.02
C GLN A 90 -7.88 -8.53 7.00
N ARG A 91 -7.75 -7.28 7.46
CA ARG A 91 -7.83 -6.09 6.61
C ARG A 91 -6.51 -5.36 6.62
N GLY A 92 -5.82 -5.34 5.49
CA GLY A 92 -4.53 -4.68 5.32
C GLY A 92 -4.66 -3.25 4.81
N GLU A 93 -3.60 -2.47 5.04
CA GLU A 93 -3.41 -1.09 4.58
C GLU A 93 -2.10 -0.99 3.79
N MET A 94 -2.14 -0.35 2.63
CA MET A 94 -0.95 -0.13 1.80
C MET A 94 -1.02 1.24 1.13
N VAL A 95 0.11 1.91 0.96
CA VAL A 95 0.23 3.09 0.10
C VAL A 95 1.12 2.73 -1.08
N CYS A 96 0.67 3.04 -2.30
CA CYS A 96 1.42 2.79 -3.54
C CYS A 96 1.26 3.94 -4.54
N HIS A 97 2.05 3.94 -5.62
CA HIS A 97 1.85 4.86 -6.74
C HIS A 97 0.54 4.54 -7.48
N LYS A 98 -0.17 5.58 -7.93
CA LYS A 98 -1.45 5.45 -8.64
C LYS A 98 -1.40 4.54 -9.87
N ASP A 99 -0.26 4.54 -10.60
CA ASP A 99 -0.11 3.76 -11.84
C ASP A 99 -0.11 2.25 -11.62
N ILE A 100 0.16 1.77 -10.40
CA ILE A 100 0.16 0.34 -10.07
C ILE A 100 -1.00 -0.05 -9.15
N ALA A 101 -1.79 0.90 -8.69
CA ALA A 101 -2.84 0.67 -7.70
C ALA A 101 -3.88 -0.35 -8.19
N SER A 102 -4.41 -0.18 -9.41
CA SER A 102 -5.38 -1.12 -9.99
C SER A 102 -4.81 -2.52 -10.17
N ASP A 103 -3.53 -2.64 -10.60
CA ASP A 103 -2.87 -3.95 -10.71
C ASP A 103 -2.77 -4.64 -9.34
N LEU A 104 -2.42 -3.88 -8.29
CA LEU A 104 -2.33 -4.42 -6.93
C LEU A 104 -3.69 -4.90 -6.41
N LEU A 105 -4.79 -4.17 -6.66
CA LEU A 105 -6.12 -4.65 -6.28
C LEU A 105 -6.43 -6.02 -6.90
N HIS A 106 -6.11 -6.21 -8.18
CA HIS A 106 -6.33 -7.49 -8.86
C HIS A 106 -5.41 -8.60 -8.36
N ILE A 107 -4.13 -8.29 -8.11
CA ILE A 107 -3.16 -9.25 -7.55
C ILE A 107 -3.63 -9.72 -6.17
N PHE A 108 -3.91 -8.78 -5.26
CA PHE A 108 -4.33 -9.14 -3.90
C PHE A 108 -5.70 -9.82 -3.86
N CYS A 109 -6.62 -9.48 -4.77
CA CYS A 109 -7.86 -10.23 -4.96
C CYS A 109 -7.58 -11.67 -5.44
N GLY A 110 -6.62 -11.86 -6.34
CA GLY A 110 -6.18 -13.20 -6.80
C GLY A 110 -5.57 -14.02 -5.68
N LEU A 111 -4.69 -13.43 -4.87
CA LEU A 111 -4.11 -14.05 -3.68
C LEU A 111 -5.20 -14.44 -2.67
N PHE A 112 -6.13 -13.54 -2.40
CA PHE A 112 -7.26 -13.77 -1.50
C PHE A 112 -8.15 -14.94 -1.97
N LYS A 113 -8.49 -15.00 -3.27
CA LYS A 113 -9.27 -16.09 -3.86
C LYS A 113 -8.63 -17.46 -3.63
N ALA A 114 -7.30 -17.51 -3.67
CA ALA A 114 -6.53 -18.74 -3.44
C ALA A 114 -6.24 -19.00 -1.96
N LYS A 115 -6.72 -18.15 -1.04
CA LYS A 115 -6.38 -18.17 0.38
C LYS A 115 -4.85 -18.16 0.62
N TYR A 116 -4.14 -17.41 -0.24
CA TYR A 116 -2.68 -17.29 -0.14
C TYR A 116 -2.32 -16.55 1.16
N PRO A 117 -1.48 -17.15 2.03
CA PRO A 117 -1.20 -16.57 3.33
C PRO A 117 -0.21 -15.41 3.25
N ILE A 118 -0.58 -14.29 3.87
CA ILE A 118 0.27 -13.11 4.05
C ILE A 118 0.33 -12.81 5.54
N CYS A 119 1.52 -12.64 6.11
CA CYS A 119 1.69 -12.47 7.54
C CYS A 119 0.99 -11.20 8.05
N SER A 120 1.30 -10.06 7.43
CA SER A 120 0.63 -8.78 7.71
C SER A 120 0.73 -7.83 6.53
N ILE A 121 -0.19 -6.86 6.44
CA ILE A 121 -0.17 -5.75 5.47
C ILE A 121 -0.46 -4.47 6.25
N ARG A 122 0.59 -3.71 6.59
CA ARG A 122 0.50 -2.49 7.39
C ARG A 122 1.35 -1.39 6.77
N LEU A 123 1.02 -0.14 7.05
CA LEU A 123 1.89 0.97 6.66
C LEU A 123 3.23 0.86 7.41
N VAL A 124 4.32 1.16 6.71
CA VAL A 124 5.66 1.19 7.34
C VAL A 124 5.76 2.24 8.46
N ASP A 125 4.85 3.19 8.46
CA ASP A 125 4.70 4.25 9.48
C ASP A 125 4.38 3.69 10.88
N ASP A 126 3.74 2.51 10.95
CA ASP A 126 3.51 1.79 12.20
C ASP A 126 4.82 1.24 12.82
N PHE A 127 5.88 1.20 12.02
CA PHE A 127 7.25 0.85 12.40
C PHE A 127 8.17 2.08 12.37
N ASN A 128 7.61 3.31 12.47
CA ASN A 128 8.34 4.59 12.36
C ASN A 128 9.13 4.74 11.05
N ALA A 129 8.64 4.13 9.96
CA ALA A 129 9.28 4.03 8.65
C ALA A 129 10.66 3.32 8.67
N ASP A 130 10.95 2.58 9.75
CA ASP A 130 12.10 1.71 9.82
C ASP A 130 11.84 0.43 9.01
N ASP A 131 12.61 0.29 7.94
CA ASP A 131 12.48 -0.78 6.97
C ASP A 131 12.83 -2.15 7.56
N GLU A 132 13.91 -2.22 8.35
CA GLU A 132 14.35 -3.45 8.99
C GLU A 132 13.31 -3.92 10.02
N ALA A 133 12.82 -3.03 10.88
CA ALA A 133 11.78 -3.34 11.85
C ALA A 133 10.48 -3.81 11.17
N SER A 134 10.10 -3.20 10.05
CA SER A 134 8.96 -3.63 9.24
C SER A 134 9.16 -5.03 8.67
N MET A 135 10.34 -5.33 8.12
CA MET A 135 10.68 -6.66 7.58
C MET A 135 10.78 -7.72 8.67
N GLU A 136 11.35 -7.42 9.83
CA GLU A 136 11.43 -8.35 10.99
C GLU A 136 10.03 -8.71 11.51
N ALA A 137 9.09 -7.77 11.48
CA ALA A 137 7.69 -8.02 11.77
C ALA A 137 6.95 -8.77 10.63
N ASN A 138 7.68 -9.21 9.62
CA ASN A 138 7.15 -9.91 8.43
C ASN A 138 6.03 -9.12 7.72
N ASN A 139 6.19 -7.81 7.64
CA ASN A 139 5.18 -6.89 7.11
C ASN A 139 5.32 -6.72 5.59
N THR A 140 4.28 -7.09 4.87
CA THR A 140 4.11 -6.78 3.44
C THR A 140 3.85 -5.29 3.26
N SER A 141 4.68 -4.59 2.50
CA SER A 141 4.64 -3.13 2.37
C SER A 141 4.98 -2.65 0.95
N CYS A 142 4.71 -1.36 0.69
CA CYS A 142 5.03 -0.75 -0.60
C CYS A 142 5.76 0.59 -0.44
N TYR A 143 5.05 1.70 -0.14
CA TYR A 143 5.64 3.03 -0.11
C TYR A 143 6.48 3.26 1.15
N ASN A 144 7.75 3.64 0.95
CA ASN A 144 8.67 4.12 1.97
C ASN A 144 9.76 4.97 1.30
N HIS A 145 9.78 6.28 1.56
CA HIS A 145 10.79 7.18 0.98
C HIS A 145 12.13 6.99 1.67
N ARG A 146 12.94 6.10 1.13
CA ARG A 146 14.28 5.77 1.64
C ARG A 146 15.28 5.51 0.51
N PHE A 147 16.53 5.55 0.86
CA PHE A 147 17.61 5.08 -0.02
C PHE A 147 17.77 3.56 0.07
N VAL A 148 18.33 2.97 -0.97
CA VAL A 148 18.83 1.59 -0.91
C VAL A 148 19.98 1.54 0.12
N PRO A 149 19.95 0.62 1.10
CA PRO A 149 20.96 0.53 2.14
C PRO A 149 22.40 0.58 1.59
N GLY A 150 23.26 1.39 2.22
CA GLY A 150 24.66 1.58 1.80
C GLY A 150 24.86 2.39 0.51
N THR A 151 23.83 3.01 -0.06
CA THR A 151 23.92 3.77 -1.31
C THR A 151 23.27 5.16 -1.22
N ARG A 152 23.49 6.00 -2.25
CA ARG A 152 22.78 7.27 -2.45
C ARG A 152 21.64 7.15 -3.48
N LYS A 153 21.28 5.94 -3.86
CA LYS A 153 20.21 5.68 -4.83
C LYS A 153 18.89 5.53 -4.08
N LEU A 154 17.86 6.29 -4.47
CA LEU A 154 16.51 6.09 -3.96
C LEU A 154 15.99 4.69 -4.30
N SER A 155 15.38 4.04 -3.33
CA SER A 155 14.70 2.77 -3.51
C SER A 155 13.48 2.94 -4.42
N LYS A 156 13.06 1.87 -5.09
CA LYS A 156 11.78 1.82 -5.81
C LYS A 156 10.58 2.03 -4.87
N HIS A 157 10.72 1.69 -3.59
CA HIS A 157 9.74 1.99 -2.55
C HIS A 157 9.53 3.49 -2.35
N ALA A 158 10.56 4.32 -2.52
CA ALA A 158 10.44 5.77 -2.46
C ALA A 158 9.52 6.36 -3.54
N TRP A 159 9.29 5.62 -4.60
CA TRP A 159 8.38 5.95 -5.69
C TRP A 159 7.00 5.29 -5.53
N GLY A 160 6.80 4.46 -4.50
CA GLY A 160 5.60 3.66 -4.33
C GLY A 160 5.41 2.60 -5.44
N ARG A 161 6.50 2.16 -6.08
CA ARG A 161 6.49 1.25 -7.24
C ARG A 161 7.12 -0.11 -6.96
N ALA A 162 7.40 -0.41 -5.69
CA ALA A 162 7.88 -1.71 -5.26
C ALA A 162 7.04 -2.24 -4.10
N ILE A 163 6.89 -3.54 -4.03
CA ILE A 163 6.14 -4.26 -3.01
C ILE A 163 7.02 -5.39 -2.48
N ASP A 164 7.14 -5.48 -1.16
CA ASP A 164 7.78 -6.59 -0.48
C ASP A 164 6.71 -7.49 0.14
N ILE A 165 6.77 -8.80 -0.15
CA ILE A 165 5.78 -9.79 0.30
C ILE A 165 6.43 -10.79 1.25
N ASN A 166 5.87 -10.93 2.47
CA ASN A 166 6.35 -11.86 3.50
C ASN A 166 7.89 -11.82 3.65
N PRO A 167 8.48 -10.68 4.04
CA PRO A 167 9.93 -10.45 4.00
C PRO A 167 10.74 -11.46 4.76
N LEU A 168 10.25 -11.93 5.91
CA LEU A 168 10.97 -12.86 6.77
C LEU A 168 11.25 -14.19 6.04
N GLN A 169 10.26 -14.77 5.30
CA GLN A 169 10.44 -16.00 4.54
C GLN A 169 11.09 -15.74 3.18
N ASN A 170 11.16 -14.49 2.73
CA ASN A 170 11.65 -14.14 1.40
C ASN A 170 12.71 -13.03 1.48
N PRO A 171 13.82 -13.26 2.19
CA PRO A 171 14.79 -12.22 2.50
C PRO A 171 15.49 -11.64 1.28
N TRP A 172 15.98 -10.40 1.44
CA TRP A 172 17.01 -9.86 0.57
C TRP A 172 18.39 -10.33 1.03
N ILE A 173 19.17 -10.91 0.11
CA ILE A 173 20.49 -11.46 0.37
C ILE A 173 21.53 -10.66 -0.42
N HIS A 174 22.39 -9.94 0.29
CA HIS A 174 23.43 -9.10 -0.28
C HIS A 174 24.81 -9.53 0.25
N GLY A 175 25.51 -10.37 -0.49
CA GLY A 175 26.76 -10.99 -0.02
C GLY A 175 26.52 -11.86 1.22
N GLN A 176 27.10 -11.48 2.34
CA GLN A 176 26.90 -12.13 3.64
C GLN A 176 25.77 -11.51 4.47
N GLN A 177 25.20 -10.39 4.02
CA GLN A 177 24.12 -9.71 4.71
C GLN A 177 22.77 -10.29 4.30
N VAL A 178 21.90 -10.45 5.28
CA VAL A 178 20.53 -10.94 5.12
C VAL A 178 19.57 -9.92 5.72
N HIS A 179 18.56 -9.52 4.99
CA HIS A 179 17.53 -8.58 5.43
C HIS A 179 16.14 -9.18 5.25
N PRO A 180 15.34 -9.26 6.32
CA PRO A 180 15.67 -8.85 7.68
C PRO A 180 16.76 -9.75 8.29
N SER A 181 17.49 -9.21 9.27
CA SER A 181 18.62 -9.89 9.92
C SER A 181 18.23 -11.21 10.60
N THR A 182 16.96 -11.31 11.00
CA THR A 182 16.33 -12.47 11.61
C THR A 182 15.96 -13.60 10.64
N ALA A 183 16.09 -13.38 9.32
CA ALA A 183 15.66 -14.33 8.29
C ALA A 183 16.66 -15.45 7.96
N GLY A 184 17.67 -15.67 8.80
CA GLY A 184 18.72 -16.66 8.55
C GLY A 184 18.25 -18.09 8.24
N ALA A 185 17.10 -18.49 8.81
CA ALA A 185 16.50 -19.81 8.54
C ALA A 185 16.03 -19.99 7.09
N TYR A 186 15.79 -18.90 6.34
CA TYR A 186 15.18 -18.88 5.00
C TYR A 186 16.18 -18.59 3.87
N VAL A 187 17.48 -18.49 4.18
CA VAL A 187 18.55 -18.20 3.22
C VAL A 187 18.80 -19.36 2.26
N ASP A 188 18.72 -20.58 2.76
CA ASP A 188 18.92 -21.80 1.95
C ASP A 188 17.67 -22.10 1.14
N ARG A 189 17.62 -21.57 -0.08
CA ARG A 189 16.48 -21.71 -1.00
C ARG A 189 16.38 -23.08 -1.67
N SER A 190 17.35 -23.98 -1.46
CA SER A 190 17.24 -25.38 -1.89
C SER A 190 16.27 -26.17 -1.02
N LYS A 191 16.08 -25.74 0.24
CA LYS A 191 15.11 -26.31 1.17
C LYS A 191 13.69 -25.92 0.82
N ASP A 192 12.75 -26.81 1.13
CA ASP A 192 11.33 -26.49 1.11
C ASP A 192 10.87 -25.96 2.46
N PHE A 193 10.12 -24.88 2.44
CA PHE A 193 9.51 -24.26 3.63
C PHE A 193 8.26 -23.46 3.24
N ALA A 194 7.37 -23.27 4.21
CA ALA A 194 6.13 -22.55 4.00
C ALA A 194 6.37 -21.08 3.59
N HIS A 195 5.50 -20.56 2.74
CA HIS A 195 5.48 -19.15 2.29
C HIS A 195 6.72 -18.71 1.47
N LYS A 196 7.45 -19.68 0.92
CA LYS A 196 8.57 -19.43 0.02
C LYS A 196 8.05 -18.93 -1.33
N ILE A 197 8.51 -17.76 -1.76
CA ILE A 197 8.25 -17.24 -3.12
C ILE A 197 9.36 -17.75 -4.05
N ASP A 198 8.97 -18.48 -5.09
CA ASP A 198 9.82 -18.87 -6.21
C ASP A 198 9.05 -18.73 -7.55
N LYS A 199 9.64 -19.16 -8.67
CA LYS A 199 9.01 -19.02 -9.99
C LYS A 199 7.72 -19.83 -10.18
N ASN A 200 7.47 -20.83 -9.34
CA ASN A 200 6.27 -21.66 -9.38
C ASN A 200 5.19 -21.14 -8.42
N ASP A 201 5.54 -20.22 -7.53
CA ASP A 201 4.64 -19.65 -6.54
C ASP A 201 3.53 -18.81 -7.19
N LEU A 202 2.34 -18.84 -6.62
CA LEU A 202 1.19 -18.09 -7.11
C LEU A 202 1.43 -16.56 -7.07
N CYS A 203 2.06 -16.07 -5.99
CA CYS A 203 2.36 -14.66 -5.85
C CYS A 203 3.25 -14.18 -7.01
N TYR A 204 4.35 -14.91 -7.30
CA TYR A 204 5.21 -14.59 -8.44
C TYR A 204 4.43 -14.55 -9.76
N ARG A 205 3.55 -15.53 -10.02
CA ARG A 205 2.78 -15.60 -11.27
C ARG A 205 1.84 -14.41 -11.42
N LEU A 206 1.08 -14.05 -10.38
CA LEU A 206 0.15 -12.93 -10.42
C LEU A 206 0.86 -11.57 -10.63
N PHE A 207 1.97 -11.34 -9.94
CA PHE A 207 2.78 -10.14 -10.16
C PHE A 207 3.37 -10.12 -11.57
N LYS A 208 3.86 -11.24 -12.06
CA LYS A 208 4.43 -11.36 -13.42
C LYS A 208 3.40 -11.10 -14.52
N GLU A 209 2.18 -11.62 -14.37
CA GLU A 209 1.06 -11.38 -15.30
C GLU A 209 0.71 -9.89 -15.39
N LYS A 210 0.89 -9.12 -14.31
CA LYS A 210 0.70 -7.68 -14.27
C LYS A 210 1.94 -6.88 -14.70
N GLY A 211 2.98 -7.54 -15.20
CA GLY A 211 4.19 -6.91 -15.73
C GLY A 211 5.20 -6.45 -14.68
N PHE A 212 5.11 -6.93 -13.44
CA PHE A 212 6.11 -6.66 -12.44
C PHE A 212 7.38 -7.48 -12.68
N PHE A 213 8.52 -6.91 -12.33
CA PHE A 213 9.80 -7.59 -12.21
C PHE A 213 9.97 -8.13 -10.78
N TRP A 214 10.74 -9.20 -10.63
CA TRP A 214 11.01 -9.83 -9.35
C TRP A 214 12.50 -9.82 -9.01
N GLY A 215 12.86 -9.38 -7.80
CA GLY A 215 14.24 -9.32 -7.32
C GLY A 215 14.90 -10.69 -7.09
N GLY A 216 14.12 -11.75 -6.94
CA GLY A 216 14.63 -13.09 -6.78
C GLY A 216 15.44 -13.63 -7.99
N VAL A 217 15.41 -12.94 -9.14
CA VAL A 217 16.26 -13.28 -10.31
C VAL A 217 17.55 -12.47 -10.38
N TRP A 218 17.74 -11.46 -9.52
CA TRP A 218 18.94 -10.64 -9.52
C TRP A 218 20.18 -11.44 -9.06
N ILE A 219 21.38 -10.88 -9.27
CA ILE A 219 22.61 -11.44 -8.72
C ILE A 219 22.56 -11.41 -7.18
N GLN A 220 22.22 -10.24 -6.64
CA GLN A 220 21.90 -10.04 -5.22
C GLN A 220 20.42 -10.31 -5.05
N LYS A 221 20.08 -11.51 -4.55
CA LYS A 221 18.73 -12.04 -4.48
C LYS A 221 17.86 -11.25 -3.51
N ASP A 222 16.74 -10.73 -4.00
CA ASP A 222 15.73 -10.07 -3.20
C ASP A 222 14.39 -10.78 -3.43
N TYR A 223 14.14 -11.79 -2.62
CA TYR A 223 13.02 -12.71 -2.85
C TYR A 223 11.65 -12.12 -2.51
N GLN A 224 11.59 -11.12 -1.61
CA GLN A 224 10.37 -10.41 -1.26
C GLN A 224 9.93 -9.41 -2.33
N HIS A 225 10.88 -8.88 -3.12
CA HIS A 225 10.77 -7.63 -3.87
C HIS A 225 10.18 -7.78 -5.26
N PHE A 226 9.04 -7.13 -5.50
CA PHE A 226 8.41 -6.95 -6.80
C PHE A 226 8.34 -5.47 -7.16
N PHE A 227 8.61 -5.09 -8.41
CA PHE A 227 8.57 -3.68 -8.84
C PHE A 227 8.13 -3.49 -10.28
N LYS A 228 7.59 -2.30 -10.57
CA LYS A 228 7.13 -1.93 -11.91
C LYS A 228 7.44 -0.47 -12.24
#